data_75a1097c19ebf7eb042161fe3e4ecb89
#
_entry.id   75a1097c19ebf7eb042161fe3e4ecb89
#
_cell.length_a   1.000
_cell.length_b   1.000
_cell.length_c   1.000
_cell.angle_alpha   90.00
_cell.angle_beta   90.00
_cell.angle_gamma   90.00
#
_symmetry.space_group_name_H-M   'P 1'
#
loop_
_entity.id
_entity.type
_entity.pdbx_description
1 polymer ?
#
loop_
_entity_poly.entity_id
_entity_poly.type
_entity_poly.pdbx_seq_one_letter_code
_entity_poly.pdbx_strand_id
1 'polypeptide(L)'
;MLSCICLCSTRLFSPNPIARALKSNSKLNQTQHHHHHQQKIFLCTSRSNLSVTAMEAPPQTEQPYNNSFEFDGFLSNKPYNPPSWASHLNPIPSHIFSLGHFPTPIHKWNLPNLPNNTQVWLKRDDLSGMQLSGNKVRKLEFLMADAVAQGADCIITIGGIQSNHCRATAVAAKYLNLDCYLILRTSKVLVDKDPGLTGNLLVERLVGAHIDLVSKEEYAKIGSLELTSLLKEKLVNEGRKPYVIPVGGSNSLGVWGYIKAIKEIEQQLQSGNSEAGFDDIVVACGSGGTIAGLGIGSWLSKLKVHAFCVCDDPDYFYEYVQDLLDGLQGGVNSRDIIDIQNAKGLGYAMNTTEELKFVKEIAEATGVVLDPVYRVVMTFLVVITSGKAVYGLMKDMVENPTKWEGRKILFIHTGGLLGLFDKTDQMMPLVGNWRKMDIHESIPRMDGTGKMF
;
A
#
# COMPACT_ATOMS: atom_id res chain seq x y z
N MET A 1 11.86 -58.14 14.40
CA MET A 1 12.97 -58.91 13.80
C MET A 1 13.77 -57.93 12.95
N LEU A 2 15.04 -57.79 13.35
CA LEU A 2 16.22 -57.36 12.60
C LEU A 2 16.16 -55.90 12.04
N SER A 3 16.75 -54.88 12.65
CA SER A 3 18.16 -54.61 13.08
C SER A 3 19.17 -54.66 11.92
N CYS A 4 19.79 -53.47 11.66
CA CYS A 4 21.19 -53.23 11.31
C CYS A 4 21.33 -51.73 11.11
N ILE A 5 21.93 -50.93 11.96
CA ILE A 5 23.28 -50.74 12.55
C ILE A 5 24.35 -50.55 11.49
N CYS A 6 25.09 -49.46 11.77
CA CYS A 6 26.49 -49.16 11.49
C CYS A 6 26.77 -48.24 10.32
N LEU A 7 27.73 -47.31 10.34
CA LEU A 7 28.73 -46.81 11.31
C LEU A 7 29.29 -45.50 10.79
N CYS A 8 29.50 -44.55 11.63
CA CYS A 8 30.70 -43.77 11.93
C CYS A 8 31.77 -43.62 10.83
N SER A 9 32.12 -42.38 10.52
CA SER A 9 33.52 -41.98 10.59
C SER A 9 33.69 -40.48 10.80
N THR A 10 34.22 -40.18 11.94
CA THR A 10 34.78 -38.92 12.41
C THR A 10 36.06 -38.57 11.63
N ARG A 11 36.25 -37.33 11.24
CA ARG A 11 37.58 -36.70 11.18
C ARG A 11 37.55 -35.30 11.74
N LEU A 12 38.15 -35.18 12.90
CA LEU A 12 38.69 -34.00 13.55
C LEU A 12 39.84 -33.43 12.69
N PHE A 13 39.86 -32.12 12.53
CA PHE A 13 41.12 -31.37 12.46
C PHE A 13 40.89 -30.04 13.19
N SER A 14 41.72 -29.85 14.19
CA SER A 14 41.88 -28.72 15.10
C SER A 14 43.14 -27.95 14.70
N PRO A 15 43.58 -26.93 15.45
CA PRO A 15 43.58 -25.54 14.94
C PRO A 15 44.99 -24.88 15.03
N ASN A 16 44.99 -23.57 14.65
CA ASN A 16 45.96 -22.56 15.09
C ASN A 16 47.30 -22.42 14.38
N PRO A 17 48.08 -21.38 14.68
CA PRO A 17 47.80 -19.98 15.01
C PRO A 17 48.67 -18.99 14.23
N ILE A 18 48.49 -17.68 14.33
CA ILE A 18 49.60 -16.70 14.48
C ILE A 18 49.02 -15.37 14.96
N ALA A 19 49.36 -15.08 16.23
CA ALA A 19 49.34 -13.75 16.80
C ALA A 19 50.77 -13.21 16.86
N ARG A 20 50.93 -11.91 16.62
CA ARG A 20 51.96 -11.01 17.20
C ARG A 20 51.76 -9.64 16.57
N ALA A 21 51.28 -8.67 17.31
CA ALA A 21 51.92 -7.79 18.29
C ALA A 21 53.00 -6.90 17.70
N LEU A 22 52.74 -5.61 17.70
CA LEU A 22 53.77 -4.62 18.06
C LEU A 22 53.08 -3.35 18.58
N LYS A 23 53.37 -3.05 19.85
CA LYS A 23 53.22 -1.78 20.54
C LYS A 23 54.40 -0.88 20.17
N SER A 24 54.18 0.43 20.07
CA SER A 24 55.00 1.47 20.78
C SER A 24 54.52 2.84 20.35
N ASN A 25 54.01 3.63 21.30
CA ASN A 25 54.62 4.82 21.90
C ASN A 25 54.99 5.96 20.92
N SER A 26 54.37 7.13 21.06
CA SER A 26 54.87 8.19 21.92
C SER A 26 54.05 9.46 21.80
N LYS A 27 53.98 10.13 22.88
CA LYS A 27 53.46 11.45 23.23
C LYS A 27 54.04 12.58 22.37
N LEU A 28 53.29 13.61 22.20
CA LEU A 28 53.48 15.02 22.56
C LEU A 28 52.88 16.00 21.54
N ASN A 29 52.14 16.82 21.99
CA ASN A 29 52.08 18.27 22.23
C ASN A 29 50.92 19.01 21.54
N GLN A 30 50.26 19.71 22.43
CA GLN A 30 49.29 20.77 22.18
C GLN A 30 49.88 21.90 21.35
N THR A 31 49.09 22.43 20.43
CA THR A 31 48.93 23.89 20.29
C THR A 31 47.56 24.21 19.69
N GLN A 32 46.86 25.09 20.38
CA GLN A 32 45.61 25.70 20.02
C GLN A 32 45.78 26.63 18.78
N HIS A 33 44.90 26.57 17.84
CA HIS A 33 44.51 27.75 17.06
C HIS A 33 43.02 27.68 16.73
N HIS A 34 42.29 28.58 17.40
CA HIS A 34 40.93 28.95 17.04
C HIS A 34 40.93 29.66 15.66
N HIS A 35 40.15 29.15 14.71
CA HIS A 35 39.67 29.96 13.63
C HIS A 35 38.13 29.87 13.54
N HIS A 36 37.52 30.91 14.05
CA HIS A 36 36.11 31.26 13.75
C HIS A 36 36.00 31.61 12.28
N HIS A 37 35.23 30.79 11.53
CA HIS A 37 34.67 31.24 10.25
C HIS A 37 33.21 31.61 10.46
N GLN A 38 32.98 32.91 10.60
CA GLN A 38 31.67 33.52 10.41
C GLN A 38 31.36 33.60 8.94
N GLN A 39 30.34 32.88 8.48
CA GLN A 39 29.74 33.10 7.18
C GLN A 39 28.82 34.35 7.26
N LYS A 40 29.24 35.39 6.62
CA LYS A 40 28.41 36.61 6.37
C LYS A 40 27.39 36.32 5.29
N ILE A 41 26.11 36.38 5.66
CA ILE A 41 25.00 36.44 4.71
C ILE A 41 24.98 37.85 4.13
N PHE A 42 25.23 37.99 2.82
CA PHE A 42 25.03 39.22 2.11
C PHE A 42 23.55 39.42 1.75
N LEU A 43 22.88 40.31 2.46
CA LEU A 43 21.61 40.88 2.05
C LEU A 43 21.89 42.01 1.05
N CYS A 44 21.55 41.79 -0.19
CA CYS A 44 21.61 42.81 -1.24
C CYS A 44 20.34 43.66 -1.18
N THR A 45 20.40 44.81 -0.54
CA THR A 45 19.34 45.84 -0.63
C THR A 45 19.76 46.88 -1.66
N SER A 46 19.20 46.80 -2.84
CA SER A 46 19.23 47.93 -3.81
C SER A 46 17.98 48.79 -3.62
N ARG A 47 18.17 49.94 -2.99
CA ARG A 47 17.19 51.04 -3.04
C ARG A 47 17.39 51.80 -4.33
N SER A 48 16.43 51.79 -5.22
CA SER A 48 16.26 52.81 -6.27
C SER A 48 15.10 53.71 -5.87
N ASN A 49 15.42 54.98 -5.58
CA ASN A 49 14.43 56.04 -5.38
C ASN A 49 13.85 56.43 -6.76
N LEU A 50 12.59 56.14 -6.97
CA LEU A 50 11.79 56.79 -8.00
C LEU A 50 10.61 57.48 -7.32
N SER A 51 10.64 58.83 -7.36
CA SER A 51 9.55 59.66 -6.95
C SER A 51 8.40 59.51 -7.94
N VAL A 52 7.26 59.00 -7.47
CA VAL A 52 6.00 59.03 -8.23
C VAL A 52 5.04 59.96 -7.51
N THR A 53 4.66 61.02 -8.23
CA THR A 53 3.61 61.97 -7.86
C THR A 53 2.29 61.22 -7.65
N ALA A 54 1.67 61.47 -6.50
CA ALA A 54 0.37 60.92 -6.14
C ALA A 54 -0.73 61.50 -7.06
N MET A 55 -1.40 60.64 -7.81
CA MET A 55 -2.73 60.89 -8.34
C MET A 55 -3.74 60.34 -7.36
N GLU A 56 -4.64 61.17 -6.85
CA GLU A 56 -5.76 60.79 -6.03
C GLU A 56 -6.70 59.85 -6.81
N ALA A 57 -6.92 58.65 -6.29
CA ALA A 57 -7.92 57.69 -6.80
C ALA A 57 -9.29 58.00 -6.19
N PRO A 58 -10.39 57.82 -6.94
CA PRO A 58 -11.74 58.02 -6.42
C PRO A 58 -12.10 56.99 -5.34
N PRO A 59 -13.03 57.29 -4.41
CA PRO A 59 -13.37 56.42 -3.32
C PRO A 59 -13.99 55.12 -3.83
N GLN A 60 -13.29 54.00 -3.67
CA GLN A 60 -13.82 52.68 -3.88
C GLN A 60 -14.66 52.29 -2.67
N THR A 61 -15.94 52.10 -2.91
CA THR A 61 -16.83 51.39 -1.97
C THR A 61 -16.32 49.95 -1.84
N GLU A 62 -15.72 49.66 -0.69
CA GLU A 62 -15.33 48.31 -0.33
C GLU A 62 -16.59 47.48 -0.16
N GLN A 63 -16.95 46.72 -1.19
CA GLN A 63 -17.74 45.52 -0.98
C GLN A 63 -16.80 44.44 -0.38
N PRO A 64 -17.19 43.73 0.68
CA PRO A 64 -16.37 42.66 1.22
C PRO A 64 -16.24 41.58 0.14
N TYR A 65 -15.04 41.45 -0.39
CA TYR A 65 -14.65 40.31 -1.25
C TYR A 65 -14.67 39.06 -0.39
N ASN A 66 -15.85 38.46 -0.26
CA ASN A 66 -16.01 37.13 0.32
C ASN A 66 -15.63 36.08 -0.73
N ASN A 67 -14.39 36.10 -1.17
CA ASN A 67 -13.79 34.98 -1.90
C ASN A 67 -13.12 34.05 -0.92
N SER A 68 -13.93 33.32 -0.15
CA SER A 68 -13.50 32.02 0.30
C SER A 68 -13.36 31.14 -0.96
N PHE A 69 -12.17 31.08 -1.53
CA PHE A 69 -11.78 29.94 -2.35
C PHE A 69 -11.78 28.75 -1.41
N GLU A 70 -12.94 28.17 -1.15
CA GLU A 70 -13.03 26.83 -0.62
C GLU A 70 -12.46 25.93 -1.72
N PHE A 71 -11.20 25.53 -1.54
CA PHE A 71 -10.67 24.38 -2.24
C PHE A 71 -11.49 23.19 -1.76
N ASP A 72 -12.61 22.95 -2.42
CA ASP A 72 -13.51 21.82 -2.20
C ASP A 72 -12.84 20.52 -2.69
N GLY A 73 -11.68 20.21 -2.08
CA GLY A 73 -10.71 19.28 -2.58
C GLY A 73 -10.17 18.33 -1.52
N PHE A 74 -8.92 17.99 -1.70
CA PHE A 74 -8.14 17.10 -0.87
C PHE A 74 -8.16 17.52 0.61
N LEU A 75 -8.30 16.53 1.53
CA LEU A 75 -8.45 16.67 2.99
C LEU A 75 -9.76 17.30 3.48
N SER A 76 -10.74 17.55 2.61
CA SER A 76 -12.03 18.03 3.06
C SER A 76 -12.85 16.92 3.72
N ASN A 77 -13.48 17.24 4.84
CA ASN A 77 -14.47 16.38 5.51
C ASN A 77 -15.87 16.75 5.02
N LYS A 78 -16.56 15.79 4.42
CA LYS A 78 -17.87 16.03 3.78
C LYS A 78 -18.92 15.06 4.31
N PRO A 79 -20.19 15.49 4.39
CA PRO A 79 -21.30 14.56 4.59
C PRO A 79 -21.29 13.47 3.51
N TYR A 80 -21.54 12.24 3.90
CA TYR A 80 -21.60 11.12 2.98
C TYR A 80 -23.05 10.73 2.68
N ASN A 81 -23.38 10.66 1.39
CA ASN A 81 -24.65 10.17 0.90
C ASN A 81 -24.43 8.84 0.18
N PRO A 82 -24.95 7.72 0.73
CA PRO A 82 -24.79 6.41 0.10
C PRO A 82 -25.54 6.36 -1.24
N PRO A 83 -25.16 5.45 -2.14
CA PRO A 83 -25.98 5.17 -3.30
C PRO A 83 -27.35 4.64 -2.86
N SER A 84 -28.40 4.93 -3.61
CA SER A 84 -29.78 4.55 -3.27
C SER A 84 -29.96 3.06 -3.01
N TRP A 85 -29.25 2.23 -3.78
CA TRP A 85 -29.26 0.77 -3.63
C TRP A 85 -28.61 0.29 -2.32
N ALA A 86 -27.76 1.09 -1.67
CA ALA A 86 -27.11 0.75 -0.41
C ALA A 86 -27.75 1.45 0.82
N SER A 87 -28.85 2.16 0.63
CA SER A 87 -29.51 2.93 1.72
C SER A 87 -30.12 2.08 2.83
N HIS A 88 -30.28 0.77 2.60
CA HIS A 88 -30.78 -0.19 3.58
C HIS A 88 -29.68 -0.76 4.50
N LEU A 89 -28.42 -0.56 4.16
CA LEU A 89 -27.29 -1.05 4.96
C LEU A 89 -27.14 -0.24 6.25
N ASN A 90 -26.68 -0.86 7.32
CA ASN A 90 -26.50 -0.23 8.62
C ASN A 90 -25.26 -0.79 9.34
N PRO A 91 -24.32 0.04 9.84
CA PRO A 91 -24.39 1.51 9.89
C PRO A 91 -24.03 2.18 8.56
N ILE A 92 -24.68 3.33 8.28
CA ILE A 92 -24.28 4.23 7.19
C ILE A 92 -23.29 5.26 7.76
N PRO A 93 -22.09 5.46 7.15
CA PRO A 93 -21.20 6.53 7.58
C PRO A 93 -21.81 7.90 7.39
N SER A 94 -21.66 8.78 8.38
CA SER A 94 -22.17 10.16 8.29
C SER A 94 -21.31 11.07 7.44
N HIS A 95 -19.99 10.84 7.45
CA HIS A 95 -19.00 11.69 6.78
C HIS A 95 -17.93 10.85 6.09
N ILE A 96 -17.19 11.53 5.21
CA ILE A 96 -16.06 10.99 4.49
C ILE A 96 -15.00 12.08 4.31
N PHE A 97 -13.71 11.72 4.49
CA PHE A 97 -12.60 12.56 4.06
C PHE A 97 -12.26 12.32 2.59
N SER A 98 -11.93 13.38 1.86
CA SER A 98 -11.36 13.28 0.51
C SER A 98 -9.84 13.06 0.62
N LEU A 99 -9.39 11.81 0.70
CA LEU A 99 -7.98 11.45 0.84
C LEU A 99 -7.35 10.95 -0.45
N GLY A 100 -8.11 10.30 -1.30
CA GLY A 100 -7.62 9.72 -2.55
C GLY A 100 -7.97 10.55 -3.78
N HIS A 101 -7.23 10.33 -4.87
CA HIS A 101 -7.56 10.87 -6.18
C HIS A 101 -8.57 9.97 -6.88
N PHE A 102 -9.82 10.37 -6.86
CA PHE A 102 -10.95 9.64 -7.46
C PHE A 102 -11.72 10.50 -8.47
N PRO A 103 -12.30 9.92 -9.52
CA PRO A 103 -12.30 8.48 -9.86
C PRO A 103 -10.93 7.99 -10.35
N THR A 104 -10.55 6.76 -9.97
CA THR A 104 -9.35 6.14 -10.54
C THR A 104 -9.61 5.70 -11.98
N PRO A 105 -8.61 5.74 -12.89
CA PRO A 105 -8.82 5.40 -14.29
C PRO A 105 -9.27 3.95 -14.51
N ILE A 106 -10.07 3.75 -15.56
CA ILE A 106 -10.36 2.45 -16.14
C ILE A 106 -9.87 2.46 -17.59
N HIS A 107 -9.06 1.47 -17.96
CA HIS A 107 -8.60 1.32 -19.35
C HIS A 107 -8.46 -0.15 -19.74
N LYS A 108 -8.48 -0.42 -21.06
CA LYS A 108 -8.24 -1.76 -21.58
C LYS A 108 -6.82 -2.21 -21.20
N TRP A 109 -6.70 -3.48 -20.79
CA TRP A 109 -5.44 -4.09 -20.43
C TRP A 109 -5.13 -5.26 -21.34
N ASN A 110 -4.11 -5.11 -22.16
CA ASN A 110 -3.76 -6.09 -23.19
C ASN A 110 -2.88 -7.19 -22.57
N LEU A 111 -3.49 -8.08 -21.80
CA LEU A 111 -2.82 -9.28 -21.29
C LEU A 111 -2.56 -10.26 -22.43
N PRO A 112 -1.40 -10.98 -22.40
CA PRO A 112 -1.13 -12.04 -23.37
C PRO A 112 -1.99 -13.28 -23.09
N ASN A 113 -2.17 -14.15 -24.10
CA ASN A 113 -2.76 -15.49 -23.96
C ASN A 113 -4.17 -15.55 -23.32
N LEU A 114 -5.01 -14.59 -23.63
CA LEU A 114 -6.41 -14.61 -23.19
C LEU A 114 -7.23 -15.64 -23.99
N PRO A 115 -8.28 -16.25 -23.40
CA PRO A 115 -9.26 -17.03 -24.13
C PRO A 115 -9.94 -16.21 -25.26
N ASN A 116 -10.52 -16.90 -26.24
CA ASN A 116 -11.12 -16.24 -27.40
C ASN A 116 -12.12 -15.18 -27.01
N ASN A 117 -12.03 -14.01 -27.66
CA ASN A 117 -12.92 -12.86 -27.45
C ASN A 117 -12.98 -12.32 -26.00
N THR A 118 -12.14 -12.81 -25.09
CA THR A 118 -12.04 -12.28 -23.72
C THR A 118 -11.35 -10.94 -23.72
N GLN A 119 -11.88 -9.98 -22.95
CA GLN A 119 -11.31 -8.66 -22.78
C GLN A 119 -11.07 -8.39 -21.30
N VAL A 120 -9.89 -7.89 -20.98
CA VAL A 120 -9.56 -7.47 -19.63
C VAL A 120 -9.36 -5.96 -19.59
N TRP A 121 -9.97 -5.34 -18.61
CA TRP A 121 -9.87 -3.93 -18.30
C TRP A 121 -9.28 -3.77 -16.90
N LEU A 122 -8.57 -2.68 -16.67
CA LEU A 122 -7.86 -2.42 -15.44
C LEU A 122 -8.43 -1.19 -14.75
N LYS A 123 -8.94 -1.37 -13.53
CA LYS A 123 -9.26 -0.28 -12.59
C LYS A 123 -8.02 0.05 -11.78
N ARG A 124 -7.50 1.26 -11.92
CA ARG A 124 -6.19 1.69 -11.44
C ARG A 124 -6.25 2.25 -10.02
N ASP A 125 -6.65 1.44 -9.04
CA ASP A 125 -6.60 1.89 -7.63
C ASP A 125 -5.16 2.09 -7.11
N ASP A 126 -4.16 1.59 -7.81
CA ASP A 126 -2.75 1.94 -7.61
C ASP A 126 -2.45 3.43 -7.88
N LEU A 127 -3.30 4.12 -8.65
CA LEU A 127 -3.20 5.56 -8.93
C LEU A 127 -4.11 6.43 -8.04
N SER A 128 -4.63 5.89 -6.94
CA SER A 128 -5.45 6.64 -5.99
C SER A 128 -4.69 7.72 -5.21
N GLY A 129 -3.42 7.87 -5.45
CA GLY A 129 -2.49 8.84 -4.86
C GLY A 129 -1.07 8.29 -4.88
N MET A 130 -0.07 9.09 -4.56
CA MET A 130 1.32 8.63 -4.50
C MET A 130 1.61 7.93 -3.18
N GLN A 131 1.55 8.66 -2.07
CA GLN A 131 1.76 8.12 -0.72
C GLN A 131 0.56 7.32 -0.23
N LEU A 132 -0.65 7.63 -0.70
CA LEU A 132 -1.91 6.95 -0.42
C LEU A 132 -2.32 5.97 -1.54
N SER A 133 -1.37 5.53 -2.38
CA SER A 133 -1.69 4.61 -3.46
C SER A 133 -2.27 3.28 -2.95
N GLY A 134 -3.23 2.77 -3.69
CA GLY A 134 -3.82 1.44 -3.47
C GLY A 134 -5.18 1.47 -2.80
N ASN A 135 -5.76 0.29 -2.67
CA ASN A 135 -7.12 0.06 -2.18
C ASN A 135 -7.41 0.55 -0.75
N LYS A 136 -6.37 0.83 0.04
CA LYS A 136 -6.53 1.14 1.47
C LYS A 136 -7.11 2.54 1.68
N VAL A 137 -6.76 3.50 0.82
CA VAL A 137 -7.24 4.87 0.96
C VAL A 137 -8.77 4.95 0.87
N ARG A 138 -9.42 4.15 0.01
CA ARG A 138 -10.89 4.11 -0.07
C ARG A 138 -11.55 3.79 1.27
N LYS A 139 -10.97 2.88 2.04
CA LYS A 139 -11.45 2.50 3.37
C LYS A 139 -11.11 3.57 4.41
N LEU A 140 -9.90 4.12 4.32
CA LEU A 140 -9.41 5.15 5.23
C LEU A 140 -10.19 6.45 5.13
N GLU A 141 -10.78 6.78 3.98
CA GLU A 141 -11.66 7.93 3.84
C GLU A 141 -12.81 7.92 4.86
N PHE A 142 -13.38 6.75 5.13
CA PHE A 142 -14.45 6.57 6.10
C PHE A 142 -13.93 6.39 7.53
N LEU A 143 -12.90 5.55 7.70
CA LEU A 143 -12.34 5.25 9.01
C LEU A 143 -11.71 6.47 9.68
N MET A 144 -11.06 7.34 8.92
CA MET A 144 -10.49 8.58 9.43
C MET A 144 -11.58 9.61 9.77
N ALA A 145 -12.66 9.66 8.98
CA ALA A 145 -13.79 10.53 9.30
C ALA A 145 -14.45 10.13 10.63
N ASP A 146 -14.62 8.84 10.85
CA ASP A 146 -15.15 8.30 12.11
C ASP A 146 -14.20 8.54 13.29
N ALA A 147 -12.89 8.32 13.10
CA ALA A 147 -11.88 8.58 14.14
C ALA A 147 -11.91 10.05 14.60
N VAL A 148 -11.95 11.00 13.66
CA VAL A 148 -12.02 12.42 13.96
C VAL A 148 -13.36 12.77 14.64
N ALA A 149 -14.47 12.22 14.17
CA ALA A 149 -15.79 12.43 14.77
C ALA A 149 -15.85 11.92 16.22
N GLN A 150 -15.12 10.86 16.56
CA GLN A 150 -14.98 10.35 17.93
C GLN A 150 -13.96 11.14 18.79
N GLY A 151 -13.31 12.16 18.22
CA GLY A 151 -12.33 12.99 18.92
C GLY A 151 -11.03 12.26 19.21
N ALA A 152 -10.65 11.30 18.37
CA ALA A 152 -9.37 10.61 18.47
C ALA A 152 -8.21 11.60 18.29
N ASP A 153 -7.12 11.42 19.05
CA ASP A 153 -5.87 12.15 18.90
C ASP A 153 -4.77 11.28 18.30
N CYS A 154 -5.01 9.99 18.22
CA CYS A 154 -4.08 9.05 17.61
C CYS A 154 -4.79 7.82 17.03
N ILE A 155 -4.12 7.20 16.08
CA ILE A 155 -4.57 5.99 15.38
C ILE A 155 -3.66 4.82 15.76
N ILE A 156 -4.26 3.67 16.04
CA ILE A 156 -3.54 2.39 16.18
C ILE A 156 -3.92 1.50 15.01
N THR A 157 -2.95 0.88 14.36
CA THR A 157 -3.22 -0.21 13.43
C THR A 157 -2.11 -1.25 13.45
N ILE A 158 -2.37 -2.41 12.83
CA ILE A 158 -1.48 -3.55 12.86
C ILE A 158 -1.33 -4.15 11.47
N GLY A 159 -0.13 -4.60 11.14
CA GLY A 159 0.15 -5.24 9.86
C GLY A 159 1.53 -5.91 9.84
N GLY A 160 1.97 -6.26 8.67
CA GLY A 160 3.35 -6.69 8.51
C GLY A 160 4.29 -5.52 8.24
N ILE A 161 5.58 -5.76 8.38
CA ILE A 161 6.63 -4.74 8.29
C ILE A 161 6.63 -3.91 6.99
N GLN A 162 6.02 -4.45 5.95
CA GLN A 162 5.87 -3.74 4.67
C GLN A 162 4.39 -3.58 4.29
N SER A 163 3.53 -3.37 5.24
CA SER A 163 2.09 -3.29 5.02
C SER A 163 1.70 -2.01 4.26
N ASN A 164 1.12 -2.16 3.08
CA ASN A 164 0.49 -1.04 2.36
C ASN A 164 -0.64 -0.39 3.19
N HIS A 165 -1.27 -1.15 4.09
CA HIS A 165 -2.27 -0.61 4.99
C HIS A 165 -1.66 0.27 6.06
N CYS A 166 -0.61 -0.20 6.75
CA CYS A 166 0.06 0.57 7.79
C CYS A 166 0.64 1.88 7.22
N ARG A 167 1.31 1.81 6.06
CA ARG A 167 1.82 2.99 5.37
C ARG A 167 0.70 3.98 5.03
N ALA A 168 -0.38 3.53 4.41
CA ALA A 168 -1.47 4.42 4.04
C ALA A 168 -2.17 5.02 5.29
N THR A 169 -2.29 4.24 6.37
CA THR A 169 -2.84 4.71 7.64
C THR A 169 -1.95 5.77 8.28
N ALA A 170 -0.62 5.55 8.31
CA ALA A 170 0.32 6.52 8.86
C ALA A 170 0.31 7.86 8.10
N VAL A 171 0.30 7.78 6.76
CA VAL A 171 0.21 8.98 5.92
C VAL A 171 -1.12 9.71 6.13
N ALA A 172 -2.25 9.00 6.14
CA ALA A 172 -3.57 9.61 6.34
C ALA A 172 -3.70 10.24 7.73
N ALA A 173 -3.22 9.56 8.78
CA ALA A 173 -3.19 10.10 10.13
C ALA A 173 -2.37 11.40 10.18
N LYS A 174 -1.18 11.40 9.57
CA LYS A 174 -0.33 12.60 9.56
C LYS A 174 -0.94 13.77 8.79
N TYR A 175 -1.64 13.52 7.69
CA TYR A 175 -2.39 14.55 6.98
C TYR A 175 -3.48 15.19 7.84
N LEU A 176 -4.06 14.44 8.76
CA LEU A 176 -5.10 14.90 9.69
C LEU A 176 -4.54 15.35 11.04
N ASN A 177 -3.24 15.51 11.15
CA ASN A 177 -2.52 15.89 12.38
C ASN A 177 -2.80 14.95 13.56
N LEU A 178 -2.97 13.66 13.28
CA LEU A 178 -3.09 12.60 14.27
C LEU A 178 -1.77 11.84 14.38
N ASP A 179 -1.41 11.43 15.60
CA ASP A 179 -0.31 10.49 15.76
C ASP A 179 -0.70 9.10 15.28
N CYS A 180 0.27 8.31 14.82
CA CYS A 180 0.02 6.97 14.34
C CYS A 180 0.93 5.96 15.03
N TYR A 181 0.33 4.94 15.60
CA TYR A 181 1.01 3.83 16.27
C TYR A 181 0.80 2.56 15.43
N LEU A 182 1.90 1.98 14.99
CA LEU A 182 1.93 0.81 14.13
C LEU A 182 2.50 -0.39 14.86
N ILE A 183 1.72 -1.45 15.00
CA ILE A 183 2.23 -2.75 15.43
C ILE A 183 2.65 -3.51 14.18
N LEU A 184 3.96 -3.65 13.96
CA LEU A 184 4.48 -4.28 12.75
C LEU A 184 5.05 -5.66 13.04
N ARG A 185 4.44 -6.66 12.41
CA ARG A 185 4.84 -8.04 12.50
C ARG A 185 6.04 -8.32 11.60
N THR A 186 7.10 -8.88 12.19
CA THR A 186 8.33 -9.24 11.48
C THR A 186 8.90 -10.60 11.94
N SER A 187 10.06 -10.98 11.44
CA SER A 187 10.76 -12.17 11.94
C SER A 187 11.37 -11.92 13.32
N LYS A 188 11.44 -12.96 14.15
CA LYS A 188 12.03 -12.88 15.49
C LYS A 188 13.44 -12.26 15.49
N VAL A 189 14.23 -12.54 14.45
CA VAL A 189 15.59 -11.97 14.32
C VAL A 189 15.60 -10.45 14.12
N LEU A 190 14.53 -9.88 13.56
CA LEU A 190 14.43 -8.44 13.29
C LEU A 190 13.72 -7.66 14.40
N VAL A 191 13.10 -8.33 15.38
CA VAL A 191 12.41 -7.63 16.49
C VAL A 191 13.39 -6.84 17.34
N ASP A 192 14.59 -7.39 17.56
CA ASP A 192 15.64 -6.78 18.38
C ASP A 192 16.66 -5.94 17.58
N LYS A 193 16.37 -5.69 16.29
CA LYS A 193 17.25 -4.94 15.39
C LYS A 193 16.49 -3.86 14.66
N ASP A 194 17.19 -2.82 14.22
CA ASP A 194 16.60 -1.85 13.29
C ASP A 194 16.20 -2.58 11.99
N PRO A 195 14.91 -2.59 11.64
CA PRO A 195 14.41 -3.29 10.45
C PRO A 195 14.79 -2.61 9.13
N GLY A 196 15.47 -1.47 9.18
CA GLY A 196 15.95 -0.74 8.00
C GLY A 196 14.97 0.32 7.49
N LEU A 197 15.25 0.77 6.28
CA LEU A 197 14.54 1.87 5.62
C LEU A 197 14.22 1.47 4.15
N THR A 198 13.30 0.53 3.98
CA THR A 198 12.95 0.05 2.63
C THR A 198 11.44 0.08 2.42
N GLY A 199 11.00 0.47 1.24
CA GLY A 199 9.61 0.35 0.80
C GLY A 199 8.61 1.10 1.66
N ASN A 200 7.57 0.41 2.11
CA ASN A 200 6.53 1.00 2.96
C ASN A 200 7.08 1.48 4.30
N LEU A 201 7.99 0.72 4.91
CA LEU A 201 8.60 1.06 6.20
C LEU A 201 9.36 2.40 6.16
N LEU A 202 10.04 2.70 5.05
CA LEU A 202 10.69 4.01 4.88
C LEU A 202 9.67 5.15 4.99
N VAL A 203 8.53 5.03 4.31
CA VAL A 203 7.49 6.07 4.35
C VAL A 203 6.89 6.19 5.74
N GLU A 204 6.60 5.07 6.41
CA GLU A 204 6.08 5.04 7.78
C GLU A 204 6.99 5.78 8.75
N ARG A 205 8.30 5.54 8.66
CA ARG A 205 9.32 6.22 9.50
C ARG A 205 9.47 7.69 9.13
N LEU A 206 9.44 8.04 7.85
CA LEU A 206 9.54 9.44 7.38
C LEU A 206 8.37 10.31 7.86
N VAL A 207 7.15 9.77 7.90
CA VAL A 207 5.98 10.51 8.40
C VAL A 207 5.89 10.50 9.94
N GLY A 208 6.87 9.91 10.64
CA GLY A 208 6.97 9.94 12.08
C GLY A 208 5.99 8.99 12.80
N ALA A 209 5.62 7.86 12.18
CA ALA A 209 4.82 6.86 12.88
C ALA A 209 5.62 6.20 14.01
N HIS A 210 4.94 5.97 15.14
CA HIS A 210 5.48 5.16 16.24
C HIS A 210 5.38 3.69 15.87
N ILE A 211 6.47 2.94 15.96
CA ILE A 211 6.54 1.56 15.51
C ILE A 211 6.91 0.62 16.65
N ASP A 212 6.00 -0.29 16.96
CA ASP A 212 6.22 -1.42 17.84
C ASP A 212 6.38 -2.70 17.01
N LEU A 213 7.50 -3.39 17.16
CA LEU A 213 7.76 -4.65 16.45
C LEU A 213 7.26 -5.84 17.27
N VAL A 214 6.64 -6.78 16.60
CA VAL A 214 6.19 -8.06 17.16
C VAL A 214 6.66 -9.20 16.27
N SER A 215 7.13 -10.28 16.88
CA SER A 215 7.47 -11.50 16.13
C SER A 215 6.19 -12.17 15.63
N LYS A 216 6.37 -13.03 14.65
CA LYS A 216 5.24 -13.80 14.09
C LYS A 216 4.68 -14.82 15.06
N GLU A 217 5.57 -15.40 15.80
CA GLU A 217 5.25 -16.38 16.84
C GLU A 217 4.39 -15.72 17.92
N GLU A 218 4.75 -14.52 18.36
CA GLU A 218 3.96 -13.73 19.31
C GLU A 218 2.63 -13.30 18.69
N TYR A 219 2.67 -12.81 17.44
CA TYR A 219 1.45 -12.46 16.73
C TYR A 219 0.49 -13.64 16.57
N ALA A 220 0.99 -14.82 16.22
CA ALA A 220 0.18 -16.03 16.08
C ALA A 220 -0.39 -16.51 17.42
N LYS A 221 0.35 -16.32 18.51
CA LYS A 221 -0.06 -16.72 19.85
C LYS A 221 -1.07 -15.75 20.48
N ILE A 222 -0.90 -14.45 20.27
CA ILE A 222 -1.69 -13.39 20.94
C ILE A 222 -2.86 -12.95 20.08
N GLY A 223 -2.66 -12.83 18.77
CA GLY A 223 -3.66 -12.34 17.82
C GLY A 223 -3.65 -10.81 17.68
N SER A 224 -4.20 -10.36 16.55
CA SER A 224 -4.18 -8.93 16.20
C SER A 224 -5.08 -8.08 17.12
N LEU A 225 -6.22 -8.62 17.53
CA LEU A 225 -7.16 -7.90 18.38
C LEU A 225 -6.55 -7.62 19.76
N GLU A 226 -5.99 -8.64 20.38
CA GLU A 226 -5.38 -8.50 21.70
C GLU A 226 -4.16 -7.57 21.68
N LEU A 227 -3.28 -7.71 20.68
CA LEU A 227 -2.13 -6.81 20.52
C LEU A 227 -2.55 -5.34 20.40
N THR A 228 -3.60 -5.06 19.62
CA THR A 228 -4.11 -3.68 19.50
C THR A 228 -4.81 -3.21 20.76
N SER A 229 -5.48 -4.08 21.51
CA SER A 229 -6.10 -3.77 22.80
C SER A 229 -5.06 -3.42 23.87
N LEU A 230 -3.98 -4.18 23.96
CA LEU A 230 -2.86 -3.89 24.86
C LEU A 230 -2.25 -2.51 24.62
N LEU A 231 -2.01 -2.17 23.36
CA LEU A 231 -1.47 -0.85 23.01
C LEU A 231 -2.50 0.26 23.28
N LYS A 232 -3.78 0.01 22.99
CA LYS A 232 -4.88 0.94 23.27
C LYS A 232 -4.95 1.25 24.77
N GLU A 233 -4.94 0.22 25.63
CA GLU A 233 -4.99 0.40 27.09
C GLU A 233 -3.78 1.20 27.58
N LYS A 234 -2.58 0.92 27.10
CA LYS A 234 -1.38 1.69 27.41
C LYS A 234 -1.56 3.17 27.08
N LEU A 235 -1.98 3.50 25.87
CA LEU A 235 -2.17 4.88 25.43
C LEU A 235 -3.29 5.59 26.19
N VAL A 236 -4.38 4.89 26.50
CA VAL A 236 -5.46 5.45 27.33
C VAL A 236 -4.95 5.79 28.74
N ASN A 237 -4.13 4.93 29.35
CA ASN A 237 -3.50 5.19 30.65
C ASN A 237 -2.51 6.38 30.59
N GLU A 238 -1.95 6.68 29.41
CA GLU A 238 -1.14 7.87 29.14
C GLU A 238 -1.99 9.13 28.85
N GLY A 239 -3.32 9.03 28.95
CA GLY A 239 -4.26 10.13 28.70
C GLY A 239 -4.60 10.39 27.24
N ARG A 240 -4.25 9.49 26.32
CA ARG A 240 -4.54 9.59 24.90
C ARG A 240 -5.95 9.08 24.56
N LYS A 241 -6.42 9.42 23.37
CA LYS A 241 -7.71 8.98 22.80
C LYS A 241 -7.49 8.18 21.52
N PRO A 242 -6.98 6.92 21.63
CA PRO A 242 -6.66 6.13 20.47
C PRO A 242 -7.89 5.56 19.76
N TYR A 243 -7.89 5.64 18.42
CA TYR A 243 -8.85 4.95 17.55
C TYR A 243 -8.15 3.76 16.88
N VAL A 244 -8.74 2.57 17.00
CA VAL A 244 -8.15 1.33 16.45
C VAL A 244 -8.73 1.03 15.06
N ILE A 245 -7.87 0.94 14.08
CA ILE A 245 -8.19 0.48 12.73
C ILE A 245 -7.71 -0.98 12.59
N PRO A 246 -8.61 -1.94 12.31
CA PRO A 246 -8.23 -3.35 12.22
C PRO A 246 -7.34 -3.63 11.00
N VAL A 247 -6.80 -4.85 10.93
CA VAL A 247 -5.96 -5.32 9.83
C VAL A 247 -6.60 -4.98 8.47
N GLY A 248 -5.85 -4.26 7.63
CA GLY A 248 -6.30 -3.88 6.30
C GLY A 248 -7.49 -2.92 6.25
N GLY A 249 -7.89 -2.31 7.38
CA GLY A 249 -9.09 -1.47 7.47
C GLY A 249 -10.37 -2.26 7.17
N SER A 250 -10.40 -3.53 7.55
CA SER A 250 -11.49 -4.45 7.20
C SER A 250 -12.45 -4.59 8.39
N ASN A 251 -13.40 -3.67 8.49
CA ASN A 251 -14.58 -3.70 9.34
C ASN A 251 -15.78 -3.18 8.53
N SER A 252 -16.97 -3.22 9.09
CA SER A 252 -18.20 -2.79 8.42
C SER A 252 -18.12 -1.34 7.89
N LEU A 253 -17.46 -0.43 8.61
CA LEU A 253 -17.26 0.93 8.16
C LEU A 253 -16.28 1.02 6.96
N GLY A 254 -15.17 0.29 7.01
CA GLY A 254 -14.19 0.25 5.92
C GLY A 254 -14.73 -0.38 4.62
N VAL A 255 -15.73 -1.25 4.71
CA VAL A 255 -16.42 -1.85 3.56
C VAL A 255 -17.03 -0.78 2.64
N TRP A 256 -17.51 0.33 3.20
CA TRP A 256 -18.09 1.45 2.44
C TRP A 256 -17.13 2.05 1.41
N GLY A 257 -15.83 1.91 1.61
CA GLY A 257 -14.84 2.31 0.60
C GLY A 257 -15.03 1.63 -0.73
N TYR A 258 -15.44 0.36 -0.73
CA TYR A 258 -15.68 -0.39 -1.96
C TYR A 258 -17.15 -0.40 -2.41
N ILE A 259 -18.10 -0.14 -1.53
CA ILE A 259 -19.47 0.24 -1.92
C ILE A 259 -19.43 1.54 -2.74
N LYS A 260 -18.68 2.55 -2.28
CA LYS A 260 -18.43 3.80 -3.03
C LYS A 260 -17.71 3.53 -4.36
N ALA A 261 -16.77 2.57 -4.41
CA ALA A 261 -16.08 2.23 -5.64
C ALA A 261 -16.99 1.63 -6.71
N ILE A 262 -17.99 0.82 -6.34
CA ILE A 262 -18.99 0.32 -7.30
C ILE A 262 -19.80 1.49 -7.89
N LYS A 263 -20.28 2.42 -7.06
CA LYS A 263 -20.94 3.65 -7.56
C LYS A 263 -20.05 4.43 -8.53
N GLU A 264 -18.76 4.55 -8.23
CA GLU A 264 -17.78 5.20 -9.12
C GLU A 264 -17.65 4.46 -10.46
N ILE A 265 -17.57 3.12 -10.45
CA ILE A 265 -17.51 2.31 -11.67
C ILE A 265 -18.78 2.49 -12.50
N GLU A 266 -19.97 2.45 -11.89
CA GLU A 266 -21.26 2.69 -12.57
C GLU A 266 -21.28 4.07 -13.24
N GLN A 267 -20.81 5.12 -12.56
CA GLN A 267 -20.74 6.48 -13.12
C GLN A 267 -19.74 6.57 -14.28
N GLN A 268 -18.59 5.90 -14.18
CA GLN A 268 -17.62 5.86 -15.27
C GLN A 268 -18.13 5.12 -16.51
N LEU A 269 -18.92 4.04 -16.33
CA LEU A 269 -19.55 3.33 -17.42
C LEU A 269 -20.64 4.18 -18.12
N GLN A 270 -21.43 4.91 -17.34
CA GLN A 270 -22.47 5.81 -17.88
C GLN A 270 -21.89 7.00 -18.65
N SER A 271 -20.74 7.53 -18.21
CA SER A 271 -20.07 8.69 -18.83
C SER A 271 -19.25 8.32 -20.07
N GLY A 272 -18.79 7.08 -20.16
CA GLY A 272 -18.13 6.54 -21.34
C GLY A 272 -19.20 6.09 -22.34
N ASN A 273 -19.10 6.46 -23.61
CA ASN A 273 -19.98 5.95 -24.69
C ASN A 273 -19.90 4.42 -24.90
N SER A 274 -19.65 3.67 -23.84
CA SER A 274 -19.51 2.22 -23.86
C SER A 274 -20.87 1.59 -23.55
N GLU A 275 -21.54 1.12 -24.57
CA GLU A 275 -22.83 0.40 -24.49
C GLU A 275 -22.76 -0.94 -23.73
N ALA A 276 -21.60 -1.33 -23.27
CA ALA A 276 -21.39 -2.64 -22.65
C ALA A 276 -20.67 -2.52 -21.31
N GLY A 277 -21.38 -2.91 -20.24
CA GLY A 277 -20.82 -3.13 -18.93
C GLY A 277 -19.76 -4.23 -18.89
N PHE A 278 -19.25 -4.51 -17.70
CA PHE A 278 -18.42 -5.68 -17.42
C PHE A 278 -19.29 -6.87 -17.02
N ASP A 279 -18.82 -8.08 -17.29
CA ASP A 279 -19.45 -9.32 -16.82
C ASP A 279 -18.92 -9.72 -15.43
N ASP A 280 -17.63 -9.46 -15.21
CA ASP A 280 -16.93 -9.89 -14.02
C ASP A 280 -16.03 -8.79 -13.44
N ILE A 281 -15.93 -8.77 -12.12
CA ILE A 281 -14.89 -8.04 -11.38
C ILE A 281 -13.93 -9.07 -10.79
N VAL A 282 -12.64 -8.87 -11.01
CA VAL A 282 -11.58 -9.71 -10.46
C VAL A 282 -10.68 -8.89 -9.54
N VAL A 283 -10.34 -9.43 -8.36
CA VAL A 283 -9.55 -8.72 -7.37
C VAL A 283 -8.76 -9.66 -6.46
N ALA A 284 -7.66 -9.16 -5.90
CA ALA A 284 -6.93 -9.84 -4.84
C ALA A 284 -7.67 -9.76 -3.49
N CYS A 285 -7.76 -10.88 -2.79
CA CYS A 285 -8.28 -10.97 -1.43
C CYS A 285 -7.16 -11.21 -0.42
N GLY A 286 -6.99 -10.28 0.53
CA GLY A 286 -6.00 -10.42 1.57
C GLY A 286 -6.46 -10.07 2.98
N SER A 287 -7.52 -9.25 3.14
CA SER A 287 -8.10 -8.92 4.43
C SER A 287 -9.63 -8.82 4.38
N GLY A 288 -10.26 -9.37 3.35
CA GLY A 288 -11.72 -9.48 3.22
C GLY A 288 -12.49 -8.20 2.88
N GLY A 289 -12.22 -7.07 3.53
CA GLY A 289 -13.07 -5.88 3.43
C GLY A 289 -13.21 -5.25 2.04
N THR A 290 -12.24 -5.44 1.12
CA THR A 290 -12.36 -5.00 -0.28
C THR A 290 -13.39 -5.84 -1.01
N ILE A 291 -13.29 -7.16 -0.88
CA ILE A 291 -14.20 -8.08 -1.57
C ILE A 291 -15.61 -8.06 -0.97
N ALA A 292 -15.75 -7.78 0.33
CA ALA A 292 -17.06 -7.58 0.94
C ALA A 292 -17.80 -6.39 0.30
N GLY A 293 -17.10 -5.24 0.14
CA GLY A 293 -17.69 -4.04 -0.49
C GLY A 293 -17.98 -4.22 -1.97
N LEU A 294 -17.08 -4.88 -2.71
CA LEU A 294 -17.32 -5.23 -4.11
C LEU A 294 -18.49 -6.20 -4.23
N GLY A 295 -18.52 -7.27 -3.43
CA GLY A 295 -19.56 -8.29 -3.48
C GLY A 295 -20.94 -7.71 -3.23
N ILE A 296 -21.14 -6.99 -2.12
CA ILE A 296 -22.46 -6.43 -1.81
C ILE A 296 -22.88 -5.35 -2.81
N GLY A 297 -21.94 -4.53 -3.30
CA GLY A 297 -22.23 -3.52 -4.32
C GLY A 297 -22.54 -4.12 -5.68
N SER A 298 -21.87 -5.20 -6.05
CA SER A 298 -22.06 -5.86 -7.35
C SER A 298 -23.27 -6.79 -7.39
N TRP A 299 -23.71 -7.29 -6.24
CA TRP A 299 -24.88 -8.16 -6.12
C TRP A 299 -26.12 -7.56 -6.78
N LEU A 300 -26.34 -6.27 -6.57
CA LEU A 300 -27.47 -5.53 -7.12
C LEU A 300 -27.32 -5.22 -8.61
N SER A 301 -26.09 -5.09 -9.10
CA SER A 301 -25.78 -4.82 -10.52
C SER A 301 -25.57 -6.09 -11.35
N LYS A 302 -25.73 -7.28 -10.77
CA LYS A 302 -25.54 -8.59 -11.40
C LYS A 302 -24.13 -8.86 -11.94
N LEU A 303 -23.14 -8.09 -11.52
CA LEU A 303 -21.73 -8.35 -11.78
C LEU A 303 -21.25 -9.51 -10.90
N LYS A 304 -20.47 -10.42 -11.47
CA LYS A 304 -19.85 -11.49 -10.69
C LYS A 304 -18.52 -11.02 -10.12
N VAL A 305 -18.29 -11.26 -8.83
CA VAL A 305 -17.02 -10.92 -8.17
C VAL A 305 -16.22 -12.19 -7.96
N HIS A 306 -15.04 -12.24 -8.56
CA HIS A 306 -14.05 -13.29 -8.39
C HIS A 306 -12.90 -12.76 -7.55
N ALA A 307 -12.68 -13.34 -6.40
CA ALA A 307 -11.64 -12.97 -5.47
C ALA A 307 -10.57 -14.06 -5.40
N PHE A 308 -9.33 -13.70 -5.69
CA PHE A 308 -8.20 -14.62 -5.52
C PHE A 308 -7.57 -14.40 -4.15
N CYS A 309 -7.77 -15.37 -3.23
CA CYS A 309 -7.17 -15.28 -1.90
C CYS A 309 -5.68 -15.58 -1.98
N VAL A 310 -4.89 -14.71 -1.38
CA VAL A 310 -3.43 -14.66 -1.55
C VAL A 310 -2.65 -14.95 -0.25
N CYS A 311 -3.36 -15.21 0.85
CA CYS A 311 -2.76 -15.47 2.17
C CYS A 311 -3.36 -16.66 2.91
N ASP A 312 -4.67 -16.70 3.09
CA ASP A 312 -5.38 -17.77 3.79
C ASP A 312 -6.22 -18.58 2.79
N ASP A 313 -7.01 -19.52 3.28
CA ASP A 313 -7.87 -20.33 2.42
C ASP A 313 -9.22 -19.63 2.12
N PRO A 314 -9.95 -20.08 1.08
CA PRO A 314 -11.24 -19.52 0.72
C PRO A 314 -12.29 -19.58 1.83
N ASP A 315 -12.35 -20.68 2.62
CA ASP A 315 -13.37 -20.84 3.65
C ASP A 315 -13.22 -19.82 4.77
N TYR A 316 -11.97 -19.58 5.22
CA TYR A 316 -11.68 -18.49 6.15
C TYR A 316 -12.21 -17.14 5.65
N PHE A 317 -12.01 -16.82 4.36
CA PHE A 317 -12.48 -15.55 3.81
C PHE A 317 -13.98 -15.50 3.61
N TYR A 318 -14.64 -16.60 3.29
CA TYR A 318 -16.10 -16.63 3.24
C TYR A 318 -16.72 -16.32 4.60
N GLU A 319 -16.19 -16.90 5.68
CA GLU A 319 -16.63 -16.64 7.05
C GLU A 319 -16.35 -15.18 7.45
N TYR A 320 -15.13 -14.72 7.24
CA TYR A 320 -14.75 -13.34 7.59
C TYR A 320 -15.54 -12.28 6.80
N VAL A 321 -15.81 -12.51 5.53
CA VAL A 321 -16.66 -11.64 4.72
C VAL A 321 -18.09 -11.69 5.21
N GLN A 322 -18.60 -12.86 5.63
CA GLN A 322 -19.94 -12.97 6.21
C GLN A 322 -20.08 -12.10 7.44
N ASP A 323 -19.13 -12.14 8.37
CA ASP A 323 -19.11 -11.27 9.55
C ASP A 323 -19.17 -9.79 9.18
N LEU A 324 -18.48 -9.37 8.11
CA LEU A 324 -18.54 -8.00 7.62
C LEU A 324 -19.91 -7.63 7.03
N LEU A 325 -20.53 -8.55 6.29
CA LEU A 325 -21.86 -8.38 5.70
C LEU A 325 -22.95 -8.34 6.79
N ASP A 326 -22.84 -9.20 7.79
CA ASP A 326 -23.75 -9.22 8.95
C ASP A 326 -23.61 -7.94 9.77
N GLY A 327 -22.39 -7.46 9.96
CA GLY A 327 -22.11 -6.17 10.59
C GLY A 327 -22.64 -4.95 9.82
N LEU A 328 -22.97 -5.12 8.53
CA LEU A 328 -23.68 -4.13 7.71
C LEU A 328 -25.19 -4.39 7.61
N GLN A 329 -25.69 -5.44 8.24
CA GLN A 329 -27.07 -5.91 8.08
C GLN A 329 -27.44 -6.14 6.60
N GLY A 330 -26.47 -6.68 5.83
CA GLY A 330 -26.57 -6.82 4.38
C GLY A 330 -27.60 -7.83 3.91
N GLY A 331 -27.98 -8.79 4.74
CA GLY A 331 -29.02 -9.78 4.44
C GLY A 331 -28.68 -10.76 3.30
N VAL A 332 -27.41 -10.91 2.95
CA VAL A 332 -26.93 -11.77 1.85
C VAL A 332 -25.84 -12.71 2.35
N ASN A 333 -25.70 -13.88 1.71
CA ASN A 333 -24.63 -14.81 2.03
C ASN A 333 -23.38 -14.53 1.20
N SER A 334 -22.21 -14.55 1.82
CA SER A 334 -20.93 -14.30 1.16
C SER A 334 -20.67 -15.24 -0.02
N ARG A 335 -21.10 -16.51 0.09
CA ARG A 335 -20.94 -17.53 -0.96
C ARG A 335 -21.84 -17.32 -2.18
N ASP A 336 -22.94 -16.56 -2.01
CA ASP A 336 -23.86 -16.26 -3.10
C ASP A 336 -23.38 -15.08 -3.94
N ILE A 337 -22.56 -14.18 -3.36
CA ILE A 337 -22.19 -12.91 -4.00
C ILE A 337 -20.73 -12.82 -4.41
N ILE A 338 -19.86 -13.74 -3.98
CA ILE A 338 -18.43 -13.75 -4.29
C ILE A 338 -17.98 -15.18 -4.60
N ASP A 339 -17.20 -15.37 -5.67
CA ASP A 339 -16.45 -16.59 -5.96
C ASP A 339 -15.00 -16.41 -5.45
N ILE A 340 -14.65 -17.07 -4.33
CA ILE A 340 -13.31 -16.99 -3.74
C ILE A 340 -12.48 -18.19 -4.14
N GLN A 341 -11.39 -17.92 -4.89
CA GLN A 341 -10.47 -18.93 -5.38
C GLN A 341 -9.11 -18.86 -4.69
N ASN A 342 -8.45 -20.00 -4.54
CA ASN A 342 -7.15 -20.09 -3.90
C ASN A 342 -6.02 -19.70 -4.86
N ALA A 343 -5.30 -18.60 -4.54
CA ALA A 343 -4.09 -18.16 -5.22
C ALA A 343 -2.93 -17.89 -4.23
N LYS A 344 -2.99 -18.49 -3.03
CA LYS A 344 -1.97 -18.23 -2.00
C LYS A 344 -0.59 -18.79 -2.34
N GLY A 345 -0.48 -19.72 -3.29
CA GLY A 345 0.80 -20.35 -3.64
C GLY A 345 1.46 -21.00 -2.40
N LEU A 346 2.71 -20.63 -2.13
CA LEU A 346 3.44 -21.07 -0.94
C LEU A 346 2.91 -20.48 0.38
N GLY A 347 1.84 -19.70 0.33
CA GLY A 347 1.23 -19.04 1.49
C GLY A 347 1.45 -17.53 1.50
N TYR A 348 1.03 -16.95 2.62
CA TYR A 348 1.10 -15.52 2.87
C TYR A 348 2.52 -14.97 2.76
N ALA A 349 2.76 -14.14 1.73
CA ALA A 349 4.01 -13.43 1.49
C ALA A 349 5.20 -14.26 1.00
N MET A 350 4.98 -15.42 0.49
CA MET A 350 6.01 -16.20 -0.21
C MET A 350 5.71 -16.23 -1.71
N ASN A 351 6.66 -15.78 -2.52
CA ASN A 351 6.59 -15.93 -3.96
C ASN A 351 7.44 -17.11 -4.41
N THR A 352 6.96 -17.79 -5.42
CA THR A 352 7.79 -18.70 -6.21
C THR A 352 8.61 -17.87 -7.21
N THR A 353 9.65 -18.48 -7.76
CA THR A 353 10.42 -17.89 -8.86
C THR A 353 9.53 -17.65 -10.08
N GLU A 354 8.58 -18.54 -10.32
CA GLU A 354 7.61 -18.46 -11.42
C GLU A 354 6.68 -17.25 -11.26
N GLU A 355 6.18 -16.98 -10.04
CA GLU A 355 5.36 -15.80 -9.75
C GLU A 355 6.13 -14.50 -9.99
N LEU A 356 7.40 -14.42 -9.59
CA LEU A 356 8.24 -13.24 -9.83
C LEU A 356 8.56 -13.06 -11.32
N LYS A 357 8.84 -14.16 -12.03
CA LYS A 357 9.06 -14.16 -13.48
C LYS A 357 7.79 -13.67 -14.19
N PHE A 358 6.64 -14.17 -13.80
CA PHE A 358 5.35 -13.76 -14.34
C PHE A 358 5.10 -12.25 -14.15
N VAL A 359 5.33 -11.70 -12.96
CA VAL A 359 5.19 -10.25 -12.70
C VAL A 359 6.10 -9.43 -13.63
N LYS A 360 7.35 -9.88 -13.85
CA LYS A 360 8.25 -9.24 -14.79
C LYS A 360 7.73 -9.32 -16.24
N GLU A 361 7.27 -10.49 -16.67
CA GLU A 361 6.72 -10.69 -18.03
C GLU A 361 5.49 -9.81 -18.28
N ILE A 362 4.59 -9.69 -17.32
CA ILE A 362 3.42 -8.80 -17.42
C ILE A 362 3.85 -7.33 -17.49
N ALA A 363 4.84 -6.92 -16.70
CA ALA A 363 5.36 -5.56 -16.73
C ALA A 363 6.00 -5.24 -18.10
N GLU A 364 6.76 -6.16 -18.67
CA GLU A 364 7.36 -6.00 -20.01
C GLU A 364 6.33 -5.97 -21.13
N ALA A 365 5.30 -6.81 -21.02
CA ALA A 365 4.26 -6.90 -22.05
C ALA A 365 3.27 -5.72 -22.03
N THR A 366 3.03 -5.12 -20.86
CA THR A 366 1.90 -4.19 -20.68
C THR A 366 2.27 -2.83 -20.07
N GLY A 367 3.48 -2.67 -19.55
CA GLY A 367 3.90 -1.49 -18.80
C GLY A 367 3.26 -1.37 -17.41
N VAL A 368 2.44 -2.33 -16.99
CA VAL A 368 1.81 -2.34 -15.67
C VAL A 368 2.64 -3.17 -14.70
N VAL A 369 3.22 -2.50 -13.71
CA VAL A 369 4.00 -3.17 -12.67
C VAL A 369 3.07 -3.66 -11.58
N LEU A 370 2.93 -4.96 -11.47
CA LEU A 370 2.18 -5.61 -10.41
C LEU A 370 3.04 -5.74 -9.16
N ASP A 371 2.41 -5.68 -8.01
CA ASP A 371 3.08 -5.87 -6.73
C ASP A 371 3.42 -7.36 -6.51
N PRO A 372 4.72 -7.76 -6.45
CA PRO A 372 5.13 -9.16 -6.27
C PRO A 372 5.41 -9.49 -4.83
N VAL A 373 5.05 -8.94 -3.83
CA VAL A 373 5.23 -9.21 -2.37
C VAL A 373 6.48 -9.94 -1.88
N TYR A 374 7.18 -9.34 -1.07
CA TYR A 374 8.14 -9.47 0.04
C TYR A 374 9.22 -10.56 0.11
N ARG A 375 10.33 -10.06 0.71
CA ARG A 375 11.61 -10.71 0.91
C ARG A 375 11.54 -11.95 1.80
N VAL A 376 12.20 -13.02 1.37
CA VAL A 376 12.62 -14.14 2.21
C VAL A 376 14.09 -13.97 2.59
N VAL A 377 14.35 -13.46 3.77
CA VAL A 377 15.49 -13.93 4.56
C VAL A 377 14.90 -14.92 5.55
N MET A 378 15.21 -16.20 5.37
CA MET A 378 14.80 -17.33 6.19
C MET A 378 13.72 -17.00 7.22
N THR A 379 12.49 -17.48 6.99
CA THR A 379 11.32 -17.38 7.84
C THR A 379 10.47 -16.10 7.76
N PHE A 380 9.42 -16.19 6.98
CA PHE A 380 8.06 -15.64 7.15
C PHE A 380 7.75 -14.13 7.06
N LEU A 381 6.75 -13.88 6.29
CA LEU A 381 5.63 -12.93 6.27
C LEU A 381 5.80 -11.56 5.60
N VAL A 382 4.95 -11.13 4.79
CA VAL A 382 3.70 -10.39 4.74
C VAL A 382 3.30 -9.94 3.34
N VAL A 383 2.13 -10.16 2.98
CA VAL A 383 1.01 -9.62 2.22
C VAL A 383 1.27 -9.02 0.85
N ILE A 384 0.63 -9.50 -0.04
CA ILE A 384 -0.55 -9.58 -0.88
C ILE A 384 -0.38 -8.89 -2.15
N THR A 385 -0.89 -9.54 -3.30
CA THR A 385 -1.30 -8.66 -4.20
C THR A 385 -1.80 -8.97 -5.51
N SER A 386 -1.96 -7.90 -6.26
CA SER A 386 -2.38 -7.94 -7.65
C SER A 386 -1.59 -8.96 -8.48
N GLY A 387 -0.30 -9.14 -8.21
CA GLY A 387 0.53 -10.12 -8.91
C GLY A 387 0.04 -11.56 -8.79
N LYS A 388 -0.21 -12.03 -7.55
CA LYS A 388 -0.75 -13.38 -7.32
C LYS A 388 -2.17 -13.54 -7.85
N ALA A 389 -2.99 -12.51 -7.71
CA ALA A 389 -4.35 -12.56 -8.22
C ALA A 389 -4.40 -12.64 -9.75
N VAL A 390 -3.53 -11.89 -10.46
CA VAL A 390 -3.42 -12.00 -11.93
C VAL A 390 -2.84 -13.35 -12.32
N TYR A 391 -1.83 -13.85 -11.61
CA TYR A 391 -1.30 -15.20 -11.85
C TYR A 391 -2.37 -16.28 -11.68
N GLY A 392 -3.17 -16.20 -10.60
CA GLY A 392 -4.30 -17.09 -10.37
C GLY A 392 -5.38 -16.99 -11.44
N LEU A 393 -5.73 -15.77 -11.85
CA LEU A 393 -6.68 -15.52 -12.94
C LEU A 393 -6.18 -16.14 -14.26
N MET A 394 -4.93 -15.87 -14.64
CA MET A 394 -4.37 -16.41 -15.89
C MET A 394 -4.29 -17.93 -15.87
N LYS A 395 -3.98 -18.51 -14.71
CA LYS A 395 -4.00 -19.96 -14.52
C LYS A 395 -5.41 -20.53 -14.67
N ASP A 396 -6.42 -19.90 -14.03
CA ASP A 396 -7.84 -20.32 -14.16
C ASP A 396 -8.34 -20.17 -15.61
N MET A 397 -7.88 -19.14 -16.33
CA MET A 397 -8.19 -18.99 -17.77
C MET A 397 -7.61 -20.10 -18.65
N VAL A 398 -6.44 -20.61 -18.30
CA VAL A 398 -5.81 -21.75 -19.00
C VAL A 398 -6.51 -23.07 -18.64
N GLU A 399 -6.83 -23.28 -17.38
CA GLU A 399 -7.46 -24.50 -16.88
C GLU A 399 -8.96 -24.58 -17.25
N ASN A 400 -9.65 -23.46 -17.31
CA ASN A 400 -11.08 -23.33 -17.52
C ASN A 400 -11.41 -22.28 -18.61
N PRO A 401 -10.92 -22.42 -19.86
CA PRO A 401 -11.05 -21.40 -20.89
C PRO A 401 -12.50 -21.05 -21.21
N THR A 402 -13.41 -22.02 -21.22
CA THR A 402 -14.84 -21.83 -21.50
C THR A 402 -15.55 -20.96 -20.45
N LYS A 403 -15.05 -20.90 -19.22
CA LYS A 403 -15.57 -20.03 -18.16
C LYS A 403 -15.37 -18.55 -18.52
N TRP A 404 -14.30 -18.22 -19.23
CA TRP A 404 -13.85 -16.87 -19.49
C TRP A 404 -14.03 -16.40 -20.94
N GLU A 405 -14.32 -17.33 -21.86
CA GLU A 405 -14.48 -17.01 -23.29
C GLU A 405 -15.59 -15.97 -23.52
N GLY A 406 -15.26 -14.93 -24.30
CA GLY A 406 -16.17 -13.85 -24.68
C GLY A 406 -16.48 -12.85 -23.56
N ARG A 407 -15.92 -13.00 -22.35
CA ARG A 407 -16.24 -12.16 -21.20
C ARG A 407 -15.45 -10.87 -21.17
N LYS A 408 -16.08 -9.83 -20.62
CA LYS A 408 -15.47 -8.53 -20.31
C LYS A 408 -15.19 -8.45 -18.81
N ILE A 409 -13.94 -8.47 -18.44
CA ILE A 409 -13.46 -8.57 -17.07
C ILE A 409 -12.86 -7.23 -16.63
N LEU A 410 -13.27 -6.73 -15.46
CA LEU A 410 -12.64 -5.60 -14.81
C LEU A 410 -11.73 -6.11 -13.68
N PHE A 411 -10.42 -6.03 -13.87
CA PHE A 411 -9.44 -6.34 -12.82
C PHE A 411 -9.18 -5.08 -11.97
N ILE A 412 -9.30 -5.20 -10.65
CA ILE A 412 -8.98 -4.11 -9.72
C ILE A 412 -7.51 -4.21 -9.31
N HIS A 413 -6.67 -3.29 -9.78
CA HIS A 413 -5.28 -3.20 -9.35
C HIS A 413 -5.18 -2.49 -7.99
N THR A 414 -4.99 -3.25 -6.95
CA THR A 414 -5.04 -2.78 -5.56
C THR A 414 -3.79 -2.02 -5.07
N GLY A 415 -2.84 -1.73 -5.95
CA GLY A 415 -1.60 -1.02 -5.62
C GLY A 415 -0.52 -1.94 -5.06
N GLY A 416 0.42 -1.36 -4.33
CA GLY A 416 1.47 -2.10 -3.64
C GLY A 416 2.90 -1.89 -4.18
N LEU A 417 3.09 -0.95 -5.12
CA LEU A 417 4.37 -0.71 -5.78
C LEU A 417 5.55 -0.52 -4.78
N LEU A 418 5.34 0.15 -3.66
CA LEU A 418 6.40 0.35 -2.66
C LEU A 418 6.91 -0.97 -2.07
N GLY A 419 6.09 -2.00 -2.02
CA GLY A 419 6.50 -3.33 -1.62
C GLY A 419 7.55 -3.96 -2.55
N LEU A 420 7.60 -3.56 -3.83
CA LEU A 420 8.58 -4.05 -4.80
C LEU A 420 10.02 -3.75 -4.37
N PHE A 421 10.26 -2.61 -3.74
CA PHE A 421 11.60 -2.21 -3.30
C PHE A 421 12.22 -3.14 -2.25
N ASP A 422 11.41 -3.93 -1.57
CA ASP A 422 11.87 -4.99 -0.68
C ASP A 422 12.29 -6.28 -1.44
N LYS A 423 12.04 -6.36 -2.75
CA LYS A 423 12.32 -7.51 -3.61
C LYS A 423 13.55 -7.36 -4.51
N THR A 424 14.30 -6.30 -4.37
CA THR A 424 15.42 -5.99 -5.26
C THR A 424 16.37 -7.17 -5.47
N ASP A 425 16.78 -7.85 -4.40
CA ASP A 425 17.70 -8.99 -4.47
C ASP A 425 17.10 -10.17 -5.27
N GLN A 426 15.79 -10.40 -5.15
CA GLN A 426 15.10 -11.48 -5.86
C GLN A 426 14.79 -11.12 -7.32
N MET A 427 14.55 -9.83 -7.57
CA MET A 427 14.29 -9.32 -8.91
C MET A 427 15.57 -9.09 -9.73
N MET A 428 16.70 -8.83 -9.07
CA MET A 428 17.98 -8.53 -9.73
C MET A 428 18.36 -9.55 -10.81
N PRO A 429 18.27 -10.87 -10.61
CA PRO A 429 18.57 -11.84 -11.67
C PRO A 429 17.51 -11.90 -12.78
N LEU A 430 16.34 -11.32 -12.59
CA LEU A 430 15.22 -11.36 -13.54
C LEU A 430 15.12 -10.11 -14.40
N VAL A 431 15.56 -8.94 -13.89
CA VAL A 431 15.49 -7.67 -14.62
C VAL A 431 16.69 -7.47 -15.53
N GLY A 432 16.51 -6.65 -16.58
CA GLY A 432 17.50 -6.46 -17.62
C GLY A 432 18.84 -5.91 -17.14
N ASN A 433 19.87 -6.12 -17.95
CA ASN A 433 21.22 -5.64 -17.69
C ASN A 433 21.36 -4.16 -18.04
N TRP A 434 22.21 -3.47 -17.29
CA TRP A 434 22.70 -2.15 -17.66
C TRP A 434 24.05 -2.28 -18.37
N ARG A 435 24.41 -1.30 -19.18
CA ARG A 435 25.73 -1.18 -19.80
C ARG A 435 26.20 0.26 -19.73
N LYS A 436 27.51 0.43 -19.60
CA LYS A 436 28.11 1.75 -19.76
C LYS A 436 27.95 2.18 -21.22
N MET A 437 27.58 3.43 -21.46
CA MET A 437 27.52 4.01 -22.78
C MET A 437 28.95 4.07 -23.34
N ASP A 438 29.17 3.63 -24.60
CA ASP A 438 30.38 3.83 -25.31
C ASP A 438 30.46 5.28 -25.80
N ILE A 439 31.50 5.99 -25.34
CA ILE A 439 31.72 7.39 -25.66
C ILE A 439 33.02 7.63 -26.38
N HIS A 440 33.67 6.58 -26.89
CA HIS A 440 35.02 6.70 -27.51
C HIS A 440 35.04 7.63 -28.72
N GLU A 441 33.97 7.71 -29.48
CA GLU A 441 33.82 8.59 -30.65
C GLU A 441 33.06 9.90 -30.30
N SER A 442 32.87 10.22 -29.03
CA SER A 442 32.15 11.44 -28.62
C SER A 442 33.00 12.69 -28.92
N ILE A 443 32.34 13.73 -29.43
CA ILE A 443 32.97 15.06 -29.63
C ILE A 443 32.92 15.78 -28.28
N PRO A 444 34.08 16.17 -27.70
CA PRO A 444 34.08 16.98 -26.46
C PRO A 444 33.37 18.30 -26.66
N ARG A 445 32.75 18.81 -25.59
CA ARG A 445 32.17 20.17 -25.62
C ARG A 445 33.24 21.21 -25.90
N MET A 446 33.01 22.01 -26.94
CA MET A 446 33.95 23.07 -27.37
C MET A 446 34.03 24.21 -26.35
N ASP A 447 33.03 24.41 -25.49
CA ASP A 447 32.92 25.48 -24.49
C ASP A 447 33.82 25.26 -23.27
N GLY A 448 34.36 24.06 -23.08
CA GLY A 448 35.26 23.73 -21.95
C GLY A 448 34.71 23.99 -20.55
N THR A 449 33.40 24.28 -20.42
CA THR A 449 32.83 24.75 -19.17
C THR A 449 32.61 23.69 -18.14
N GLY A 450 32.58 22.39 -18.54
CA GLY A 450 32.34 21.27 -17.65
C GLY A 450 31.02 21.35 -16.87
N LYS A 451 30.11 22.25 -17.23
CA LYS A 451 28.82 22.41 -16.56
C LYS A 451 27.91 21.22 -16.87
N MET A 452 27.30 20.63 -15.84
CA MET A 452 26.39 19.51 -16.02
C MET A 452 25.06 19.95 -16.65
N PHE A 453 24.65 21.20 -16.48
CA PHE A 453 23.43 21.78 -17.04
C PHE A 453 23.66 23.23 -17.46
#